data_2ff4765e9ffe2f56080004433e4709d8
#
_entry.id   2ff4765e9ffe2f56080004433e4709d8
#
_cell.length_a   1.000
_cell.length_b   1.000
_cell.length_c   1.000
_cell.angle_alpha   90.00
_cell.angle_beta   90.00
_cell.angle_gamma   90.00
#
_symmetry.space_group_name_H-M   'P 1'
#
loop_
_entity.id
_entity.type
_entity.pdbx_description
1 polymer ?
#
loop_
_entity_poly.entity_id
_entity_poly.type
_entity_poly.pdbx_seq_one_letter_code
_entity_poly.pdbx_strand_id
1 'polypeptide(L)'
;MVQAAQRAWQNGWIRFEDIPKWMEENLLIITKAGTLIKFKLNWHQWHLWDVMLRQYYEGVPIRIIVLKARQLGISTFVEGLFFAIVHNFPHQTAFVCAHDDDASQQLFDKNVLFEDELDPTLRRPTRASSRKELIFKRPHHSKFVVQTAGKTRLGRAYTIQLLHPSEMAFWTHADQTCASVMQAVKYLPGTIVVIESTANGVGGQYYDRWHNAEKRLRRTGSIEGYQPVFFPWTSNPGEYALPLSRGEEIEPIDDDEIALFAKGVTPEQVKWRRYAIEDLCGGDIDTFKQEYPWTPDEAFRMSGRRALSDAITQYHRSTFRVGSRVRFEWDADQDCGVRVDVGDYRDRYWEVWEFPRANHDYTVGGDVMEGKLSDKDDERSEQDYSAGFILNRVTLQQDAGYHGRPDPDLFGEELLKAACFYNFAWASPEANSAGMAAILVFKRHNYSRVYQREGSDDSVDVKESPYVGWRTTPQNRENMIDDWRAWCRPDPISKFDSKMVIRSPNLVWEEEQFVYDKMGKRQHRVGANDDELFAAMIALQIHIRTPRTRRSVGPRIRSNRAVRTEAALSYAGSVDYGIDPEEDTDEFAG
;
A
#
# COMPACT_ATOMS: atom_id res chain seq x y z
N MET A 1 22.99 -10.90 26.99
CA MET A 1 21.91 -9.97 26.57
C MET A 1 20.95 -9.65 27.72
N VAL A 2 20.42 -10.62 28.43
CA VAL A 2 19.51 -10.39 29.59
C VAL A 2 20.08 -9.43 30.62
N GLN A 3 21.38 -9.59 31.01
CA GLN A 3 22.04 -8.66 31.91
C GLN A 3 22.17 -7.23 31.36
N ALA A 4 22.20 -7.03 30.04
CA ALA A 4 22.28 -5.68 29.47
C ALA A 4 20.90 -4.99 29.49
N ALA A 5 19.81 -5.71 29.27
CA ALA A 5 18.46 -5.17 29.42
C ALA A 5 18.16 -4.81 30.88
N GLN A 6 18.50 -5.69 31.79
CA GLN A 6 18.37 -5.42 33.24
C GLN A 6 19.18 -4.21 33.67
N ARG A 7 20.42 -4.02 33.15
CA ARG A 7 21.26 -2.85 33.46
C ARG A 7 20.63 -1.53 32.96
N ALA A 8 19.93 -1.52 31.86
CA ALA A 8 19.28 -0.31 31.33
C ALA A 8 18.23 0.28 32.30
N TRP A 9 17.62 -0.58 33.13
CA TRP A 9 16.55 -0.21 34.05
C TRP A 9 16.96 -0.26 35.55
N GLN A 10 18.25 -0.53 35.85
CA GLN A 10 18.76 -0.66 37.23
C GLN A 10 18.75 0.64 38.05
N ASN A 11 18.76 1.79 37.37
CA ASN A 11 18.78 3.10 38.03
C ASN A 11 17.38 3.69 38.24
N GLY A 12 16.33 2.90 38.03
CA GLY A 12 14.95 3.29 38.29
C GLY A 12 14.59 3.24 39.78
N TRP A 13 13.58 3.98 40.17
CA TRP A 13 13.01 3.98 41.50
C TRP A 13 12.02 2.84 41.73
N ILE A 14 11.61 2.21 40.64
CA ILE A 14 10.79 1.00 40.58
C ILE A 14 11.44 -0.01 39.62
N ARG A 15 11.08 -1.28 39.72
CA ARG A 15 11.50 -2.25 38.70
C ARG A 15 10.66 -2.05 37.45
N PHE A 16 11.20 -2.46 36.30
CA PHE A 16 10.50 -2.35 35.02
C PHE A 16 9.15 -3.11 35.04
N GLU A 17 9.15 -4.30 35.64
CA GLU A 17 7.98 -5.15 35.76
C GLU A 17 6.85 -4.57 36.63
N ASP A 18 7.18 -3.66 37.51
CA ASP A 18 6.23 -3.01 38.42
C ASP A 18 5.57 -1.76 37.80
N ILE A 19 5.92 -1.36 36.57
CA ILE A 19 5.40 -0.15 35.93
C ILE A 19 3.87 -0.14 35.85
N PRO A 20 3.17 -1.21 35.39
CA PRO A 20 1.71 -1.21 35.33
C PRO A 20 1.07 -1.00 36.71
N LYS A 21 1.62 -1.64 37.72
CA LYS A 21 1.15 -1.45 39.10
C LYS A 21 1.33 0.00 39.57
N TRP A 22 2.50 0.59 39.29
CA TRP A 22 2.73 1.99 39.58
C TRP A 22 1.76 2.92 38.88
N MET A 23 1.45 2.63 37.58
CA MET A 23 0.46 3.38 36.81
C MET A 23 -0.95 3.30 37.46
N GLU A 24 -1.39 2.11 37.80
CA GLU A 24 -2.72 1.90 38.44
C GLU A 24 -2.86 2.54 39.82
N GLU A 25 -1.75 2.63 40.58
CA GLU A 25 -1.74 3.24 41.89
C GLU A 25 -1.70 4.77 41.83
N ASN A 26 -1.01 5.33 40.83
CA ASN A 26 -0.63 6.74 40.85
C ASN A 26 -1.24 7.60 39.74
N LEU A 27 -1.63 7.01 38.58
CA LEU A 27 -2.15 7.80 37.47
C LEU A 27 -3.67 7.90 37.50
N LEU A 28 -4.17 9.04 37.04
CA LEU A 28 -5.59 9.30 36.82
C LEU A 28 -5.86 9.51 35.31
N ILE A 29 -7.01 9.08 34.85
CA ILE A 29 -7.49 9.28 33.48
C ILE A 29 -8.90 9.87 33.47
N ILE A 30 -9.23 10.60 32.40
CA ILE A 30 -10.60 11.06 32.15
C ILE A 30 -11.28 10.01 31.29
N THR A 31 -12.42 9.49 31.75
CA THR A 31 -13.26 8.55 30.99
C THR A 31 -13.96 9.24 29.82
N LYS A 32 -14.54 8.46 28.90
CA LYS A 32 -15.38 8.97 27.83
C LYS A 32 -16.61 9.77 28.32
N ALA A 33 -17.04 9.50 29.56
CA ALA A 33 -18.12 10.24 30.23
C ALA A 33 -17.63 11.52 30.94
N GLY A 34 -16.36 11.91 30.79
CA GLY A 34 -15.80 13.10 31.41
C GLY A 34 -15.49 12.95 32.92
N THR A 35 -15.44 11.72 33.44
CA THR A 35 -15.17 11.46 34.86
C THR A 35 -13.70 11.13 35.08
N LEU A 36 -13.08 11.78 36.06
CA LEU A 36 -11.70 11.49 36.50
C LEU A 36 -11.67 10.24 37.39
N ILE A 37 -10.92 9.23 36.99
CA ILE A 37 -10.81 7.93 37.71
C ILE A 37 -9.35 7.47 37.77
N LYS A 38 -9.06 6.51 38.67
CA LYS A 38 -7.79 5.78 38.66
C LYS A 38 -7.60 5.03 37.35
N PHE A 39 -6.37 5.09 36.82
CA PHE A 39 -6.02 4.36 35.61
C PHE A 39 -5.96 2.86 35.91
N LYS A 40 -7.03 2.14 35.61
CA LYS A 40 -7.06 0.68 35.66
C LYS A 40 -6.85 0.13 34.27
N LEU A 41 -5.83 -0.71 34.11
CA LEU A 41 -5.50 -1.31 32.83
C LEU A 41 -6.59 -2.31 32.43
N ASN A 42 -7.06 -2.19 31.19
CA ASN A 42 -7.99 -3.15 30.58
C ASN A 42 -7.23 -4.37 30.02
N TRP A 43 -7.99 -5.37 29.57
CA TRP A 43 -7.43 -6.62 29.05
C TRP A 43 -6.44 -6.39 27.87
N HIS A 44 -6.75 -5.47 26.93
CA HIS A 44 -5.90 -5.18 25.78
C HIS A 44 -4.55 -4.59 26.19
N GLN A 45 -4.57 -3.72 27.18
CA GLN A 45 -3.38 -3.06 27.74
C GLN A 45 -2.50 -4.06 28.49
N TRP A 46 -3.11 -4.95 29.28
CA TRP A 46 -2.40 -6.06 29.92
C TRP A 46 -1.80 -7.02 28.91
N HIS A 47 -2.56 -7.39 27.87
CA HIS A 47 -2.03 -8.24 26.81
C HIS A 47 -0.84 -7.62 26.08
N LEU A 48 -0.93 -6.33 25.77
CA LEU A 48 0.18 -5.60 25.15
C LEU A 48 1.42 -5.57 26.05
N TRP A 49 1.21 -5.37 27.35
CA TRP A 49 2.26 -5.42 28.33
C TRP A 49 2.95 -6.79 28.39
N ASP A 50 2.19 -7.88 28.38
CA ASP A 50 2.74 -9.24 28.37
C ASP A 50 3.63 -9.49 27.15
N VAL A 51 3.24 -9.00 25.97
CA VAL A 51 4.06 -9.09 24.76
C VAL A 51 5.37 -8.30 24.92
N MET A 52 5.31 -7.11 25.54
CA MET A 52 6.50 -6.30 25.83
C MET A 52 7.42 -6.97 26.85
N LEU A 53 6.86 -7.59 27.90
CA LEU A 53 7.63 -8.31 28.91
C LEU A 53 8.38 -9.52 28.34
N ARG A 54 7.82 -10.23 27.36
CA ARG A 54 8.54 -11.34 26.69
C ARG A 54 9.83 -10.82 26.04
N GLN A 55 9.77 -9.71 25.31
CA GLN A 55 10.98 -9.10 24.72
C GLN A 55 11.96 -8.59 25.79
N TYR A 56 11.44 -8.01 26.86
CA TYR A 56 12.26 -7.57 28.01
C TYR A 56 13.04 -8.72 28.65
N TYR A 57 12.38 -9.86 28.93
CA TYR A 57 13.03 -11.02 29.57
C TYR A 57 14.04 -11.73 28.64
N GLU A 58 13.81 -11.70 27.33
CA GLU A 58 14.79 -12.20 26.36
C GLU A 58 15.97 -11.24 26.15
N GLY A 59 15.92 -10.06 26.74
CA GLY A 59 16.99 -9.08 26.66
C GLY A 59 17.15 -8.44 25.28
N VAL A 60 16.07 -8.40 24.49
CA VAL A 60 16.03 -7.73 23.19
C VAL A 60 15.34 -6.37 23.29
N PRO A 61 15.55 -5.45 22.34
CA PRO A 61 14.82 -4.19 22.29
C PRO A 61 13.31 -4.44 22.12
N ILE A 62 12.49 -3.69 22.84
CA ILE A 62 11.03 -3.80 22.74
C ILE A 62 10.56 -3.10 21.46
N ARG A 63 9.94 -3.88 20.56
CA ARG A 63 9.47 -3.42 19.25
C ARG A 63 8.10 -4.00 19.00
N ILE A 64 7.07 -3.16 19.04
CA ILE A 64 5.68 -3.57 18.89
C ILE A 64 5.05 -2.78 17.74
N ILE A 65 4.22 -3.46 16.96
CA ILE A 65 3.31 -2.82 16.00
C ILE A 65 1.88 -3.31 16.29
N VAL A 66 0.97 -2.36 16.55
CA VAL A 66 -0.40 -2.65 16.98
C VAL A 66 -1.39 -2.24 15.89
N LEU A 67 -2.11 -3.19 15.37
CA LEU A 67 -3.31 -2.98 14.55
C LEU A 67 -4.54 -3.17 15.45
N LYS A 68 -5.43 -2.20 15.50
CA LYS A 68 -6.50 -2.19 16.49
C LYS A 68 -7.81 -1.64 15.93
N ALA A 69 -8.93 -2.04 16.52
CA ALA A 69 -10.16 -1.28 16.44
C ALA A 69 -10.02 0.07 17.18
N ARG A 70 -10.85 1.04 16.84
CA ARG A 70 -10.88 2.36 17.50
C ARG A 70 -11.12 2.24 19.00
N GLN A 71 -10.62 3.21 19.76
CA GLN A 71 -11.00 3.49 21.16
C GLN A 71 -10.76 2.37 22.18
N LEU A 72 -9.81 1.47 21.95
CA LEU A 72 -9.41 0.42 22.91
C LEU A 72 -8.47 0.92 24.03
N GLY A 73 -8.13 2.21 24.04
CA GLY A 73 -7.28 2.81 25.06
C GLY A 73 -5.79 2.52 24.92
N ILE A 74 -5.33 2.03 23.77
CA ILE A 74 -3.92 1.68 23.53
C ILE A 74 -3.02 2.91 23.58
N SER A 75 -3.40 4.00 22.88
CA SER A 75 -2.61 5.26 22.93
C SER A 75 -2.50 5.79 24.38
N THR A 76 -3.60 5.74 25.16
CA THR A 76 -3.57 6.15 26.59
C THR A 76 -2.64 5.27 27.43
N PHE A 77 -2.60 3.97 27.14
CA PHE A 77 -1.67 3.05 27.80
C PHE A 77 -0.22 3.39 27.47
N VAL A 78 0.11 3.61 26.20
CA VAL A 78 1.49 3.93 25.78
C VAL A 78 1.95 5.27 26.37
N GLU A 79 1.07 6.27 26.40
CA GLU A 79 1.35 7.56 27.05
C GLU A 79 1.63 7.38 28.54
N GLY A 80 0.76 6.67 29.27
CA GLY A 80 0.94 6.39 30.69
C GLY A 80 2.21 5.56 30.99
N LEU A 81 2.50 4.56 30.15
CA LEU A 81 3.71 3.76 30.22
C LEU A 81 4.97 4.63 30.05
N PHE A 82 4.99 5.47 29.00
CA PHE A 82 6.14 6.34 28.74
C PHE A 82 6.30 7.42 29.81
N PHE A 83 5.18 7.98 30.30
CA PHE A 83 5.20 8.88 31.45
C PHE A 83 5.80 8.20 32.70
N ALA A 84 5.31 7.00 33.04
CA ALA A 84 5.82 6.24 34.16
C ALA A 84 7.32 5.95 34.04
N ILE A 85 7.81 5.63 32.83
CA ILE A 85 9.23 5.40 32.59
C ILE A 85 10.03 6.70 32.74
N VAL A 86 9.67 7.79 32.06
CA VAL A 86 10.45 9.04 32.17
C VAL A 86 10.37 9.65 33.54
N HIS A 87 9.32 9.35 34.32
CA HIS A 87 9.18 9.78 35.69
C HIS A 87 10.05 8.97 36.67
N ASN A 88 10.14 7.64 36.48
CA ASN A 88 10.81 6.76 37.45
C ASN A 88 12.26 6.40 37.08
N PHE A 89 12.64 6.57 35.80
CA PHE A 89 13.98 6.23 35.30
C PHE A 89 14.71 7.47 34.80
N PRO A 90 15.92 7.76 35.28
CA PRO A 90 16.66 8.95 34.86
C PRO A 90 17.19 8.81 33.43
N HIS A 91 17.41 9.96 32.77
CA HIS A 91 18.04 10.09 31.47
C HIS A 91 17.25 9.45 30.32
N GLN A 92 15.93 9.31 30.44
CA GLN A 92 15.07 8.81 29.41
C GLN A 92 14.50 9.94 28.55
N THR A 93 14.42 9.71 27.24
CA THR A 93 13.70 10.58 26.31
C THR A 93 12.57 9.80 25.70
N ALA A 94 11.33 10.17 26.04
CA ALA A 94 10.14 9.72 25.34
C ALA A 94 9.81 10.70 24.23
N PHE A 95 9.54 10.17 23.03
CA PHE A 95 9.18 10.94 21.86
C PHE A 95 7.90 10.34 21.25
N VAL A 96 6.85 11.14 21.21
CA VAL A 96 5.56 10.78 20.63
C VAL A 96 5.39 11.53 19.32
N CYS A 97 4.96 10.83 18.29
CA CYS A 97 4.69 11.42 16.99
C CYS A 97 3.25 11.10 16.58
N ALA A 98 2.40 12.12 16.49
CA ALA A 98 1.00 12.00 16.08
C ALA A 98 0.81 12.47 14.63
N HIS A 99 -0.32 12.09 14.01
CA HIS A 99 -0.60 12.36 12.61
C HIS A 99 -0.92 13.82 12.32
N ASP A 100 -1.47 14.57 13.30
CA ASP A 100 -1.77 16.00 13.18
C ASP A 100 -1.50 16.77 14.48
N ASP A 101 -1.65 18.10 14.44
CA ASP A 101 -1.37 18.98 15.58
C ASP A 101 -2.40 18.82 16.72
N ASP A 102 -3.68 18.57 16.41
CA ASP A 102 -4.73 18.38 17.41
C ASP A 102 -4.53 17.07 18.17
N ALA A 103 -4.21 15.99 17.45
CA ALA A 103 -3.85 14.71 18.07
C ALA A 103 -2.58 14.84 18.92
N SER A 104 -1.58 15.60 18.46
CA SER A 104 -0.36 15.90 19.22
C SER A 104 -0.69 16.61 20.53
N GLN A 105 -1.58 17.60 20.50
CA GLN A 105 -2.01 18.32 21.69
C GLN A 105 -2.77 17.41 22.66
N GLN A 106 -3.71 16.60 22.15
CA GLN A 106 -4.48 15.66 22.99
C GLN A 106 -3.59 14.62 23.68
N LEU A 107 -2.56 14.10 22.98
CA LEU A 107 -1.61 13.17 23.60
C LEU A 107 -0.75 13.86 24.65
N PHE A 108 -0.34 15.10 24.41
CA PHE A 108 0.41 15.88 25.39
C PHE A 108 -0.42 16.22 26.62
N ASP A 109 -1.69 16.60 26.47
CA ASP A 109 -2.61 16.93 27.55
C ASP A 109 -2.82 15.76 28.52
N LYS A 110 -2.76 14.50 28.04
CA LYS A 110 -2.77 13.32 28.92
C LYS A 110 -1.55 13.30 29.84
N ASN A 111 -0.38 13.65 29.33
CA ASN A 111 0.84 13.69 30.13
C ASN A 111 0.85 14.85 31.12
N VAL A 112 0.25 15.97 30.75
CA VAL A 112 0.01 17.09 31.69
C VAL A 112 -0.94 16.66 32.80
N LEU A 113 -2.03 15.97 32.46
CA LEU A 113 -2.97 15.42 33.46
C LEU A 113 -2.25 14.45 34.42
N PHE A 114 -1.41 13.54 33.90
CA PHE A 114 -0.67 12.61 34.75
C PHE A 114 0.25 13.36 35.75
N GLU A 115 0.95 14.41 35.31
CA GLU A 115 1.82 15.21 36.19
C GLU A 115 1.02 16.04 37.20
N ASP A 116 -0.07 16.67 36.76
CA ASP A 116 -0.88 17.56 37.58
C ASP A 116 -1.66 16.80 38.68
N GLU A 117 -2.12 15.60 38.35
CA GLU A 117 -2.90 14.76 39.29
C GLU A 117 -2.03 13.78 40.11
N LEU A 118 -0.72 13.75 39.86
CA LEU A 118 0.19 12.93 40.66
C LEU A 118 0.27 13.44 42.10
N ASP A 119 0.36 12.52 43.07
CA ASP A 119 0.57 12.89 44.47
C ASP A 119 1.75 13.88 44.61
N PRO A 120 1.57 15.01 45.27
CA PRO A 120 2.62 16.03 45.45
C PRO A 120 3.94 15.48 46.00
N THR A 121 3.89 14.40 46.79
CA THR A 121 5.11 13.76 47.35
C THR A 121 5.91 12.98 46.31
N LEU A 122 5.26 12.58 45.20
CA LEU A 122 5.89 11.87 44.10
C LEU A 122 6.32 12.81 42.96
N ARG A 123 5.78 14.03 42.89
CA ARG A 123 6.08 14.98 41.81
C ARG A 123 7.57 15.33 41.78
N ARG A 124 8.11 15.36 40.59
CA ARG A 124 9.51 15.77 40.35
C ARG A 124 9.59 17.22 39.95
N PRO A 125 10.64 17.95 40.39
CA PRO A 125 10.86 19.30 39.92
C PRO A 125 11.02 19.33 38.38
N THR A 126 10.22 20.13 37.70
CA THR A 126 10.28 20.34 36.25
C THR A 126 11.14 21.57 35.93
N ARG A 127 11.92 21.49 34.85
CA ARG A 127 12.68 22.61 34.27
C ARG A 127 11.85 23.44 33.31
N ALA A 128 11.09 22.76 32.49
CA ALA A 128 10.22 23.33 31.50
C ALA A 128 8.98 22.46 31.33
N SER A 129 7.82 23.11 31.23
CA SER A 129 6.59 22.51 30.76
C SER A 129 6.02 23.47 29.71
N SER A 130 6.02 23.04 28.46
CA SER A 130 5.47 23.80 27.33
C SER A 130 4.37 22.97 26.66
N ARG A 131 3.74 23.52 25.63
CA ARG A 131 2.69 22.77 24.89
C ARG A 131 3.17 21.47 24.21
N LYS A 132 4.49 21.21 24.18
CA LYS A 132 5.05 20.05 23.44
C LYS A 132 6.16 19.32 24.20
N GLU A 133 6.58 19.80 25.36
CA GLU A 133 7.69 19.22 26.10
C GLU A 133 7.49 19.31 27.62
N LEU A 134 7.73 18.20 28.32
CA LEU A 134 7.86 18.10 29.77
C LEU A 134 9.31 17.66 30.09
N ILE A 135 10.08 18.49 30.79
CA ILE A 135 11.49 18.24 31.09
C ILE A 135 11.72 18.29 32.59
N PHE A 136 12.20 17.18 33.16
CA PHE A 136 12.56 17.10 34.58
C PHE A 136 13.93 17.71 34.85
N LYS A 137 14.08 18.32 36.04
CA LYS A 137 15.37 18.91 36.47
C LYS A 137 16.44 17.84 36.74
N ARG A 138 17.69 18.25 36.72
CA ARG A 138 18.81 17.42 37.19
C ARG A 138 18.65 17.07 38.67
N PRO A 139 19.11 15.89 39.11
CA PRO A 139 19.91 14.90 38.37
C PRO A 139 19.08 13.97 37.45
N HIS A 140 17.77 13.96 37.53
CA HIS A 140 16.89 13.06 36.80
C HIS A 140 17.01 13.25 35.27
N HIS A 141 16.79 14.48 34.78
CA HIS A 141 17.05 14.92 33.40
C HIS A 141 16.35 14.10 32.28
N SER A 142 15.25 13.42 32.62
CA SER A 142 14.39 12.78 31.61
C SER A 142 13.45 13.79 30.98
N LYS A 143 12.94 13.48 29.80
CA LYS A 143 12.02 14.36 29.10
C LYS A 143 10.98 13.57 28.30
N PHE A 144 9.82 14.20 28.15
CA PHE A 144 8.72 13.76 27.31
C PHE A 144 8.47 14.81 26.23
N VAL A 145 8.45 14.39 24.97
CA VAL A 145 8.32 15.30 23.81
C VAL A 145 7.23 14.78 22.89
N VAL A 146 6.30 15.64 22.49
CA VAL A 146 5.26 15.31 21.49
C VAL A 146 5.45 16.21 20.28
N GLN A 147 5.46 15.63 19.09
CA GLN A 147 5.57 16.36 17.83
C GLN A 147 4.61 15.77 16.78
N THR A 148 4.31 16.58 15.77
CA THR A 148 3.45 16.20 14.65
C THR A 148 4.27 15.61 13.51
N ALA A 149 3.81 14.55 12.89
CA ALA A 149 4.37 13.96 11.67
C ALA A 149 4.36 14.96 10.50
N GLY A 150 5.11 14.68 9.44
CA GLY A 150 5.15 15.53 8.23
C GLY A 150 6.24 16.60 8.22
N LYS A 151 7.05 16.73 9.28
CA LYS A 151 8.23 17.63 9.29
C LYS A 151 9.48 16.86 8.88
N THR A 152 10.18 17.33 7.85
CA THR A 152 11.33 16.64 7.22
C THR A 152 12.55 16.37 8.13
N ARG A 153 12.60 16.97 9.30
CA ARG A 153 13.72 16.82 10.28
C ARG A 153 13.28 16.33 11.64
N LEU A 154 12.17 15.63 11.71
CA LEU A 154 11.59 15.15 12.97
C LEU A 154 12.56 14.21 13.70
N GLY A 155 12.76 14.42 15.00
CA GLY A 155 13.55 13.53 15.84
C GLY A 155 15.07 13.60 15.69
N ARG A 156 15.63 14.23 14.62
CA ARG A 156 17.09 14.23 14.36
C ARG A 156 17.95 14.85 15.44
N ALA A 157 17.40 15.79 16.23
CA ALA A 157 18.11 16.45 17.32
C ALA A 157 18.08 15.67 18.65
N TYR A 158 17.40 14.52 18.68
CA TYR A 158 17.17 13.76 19.90
C TYR A 158 17.86 12.39 19.86
N THR A 159 18.34 11.93 21.01
CA THR A 159 18.61 10.52 21.26
C THR A 159 17.38 9.98 21.98
N ILE A 160 16.64 9.10 21.31
CA ILE A 160 15.33 8.63 21.76
C ILE A 160 15.47 7.22 22.32
N GLN A 161 14.97 7.00 23.53
CA GLN A 161 14.86 5.68 24.15
C GLN A 161 13.45 5.08 23.96
N LEU A 162 12.42 5.93 24.00
CA LEU A 162 11.02 5.53 23.94
C LEU A 162 10.36 6.27 22.77
N LEU A 163 9.87 5.55 21.79
CA LEU A 163 9.23 6.13 20.59
C LEU A 163 7.82 5.59 20.41
N HIS A 164 6.85 6.51 20.29
CA HIS A 164 5.45 6.19 20.03
C HIS A 164 4.96 6.87 18.74
N PRO A 165 5.05 6.21 17.58
CA PRO A 165 4.31 6.58 16.38
C PRO A 165 2.82 6.26 16.56
N SER A 166 2.01 7.27 16.82
CA SER A 166 0.56 7.16 17.01
C SER A 166 -0.17 7.43 15.71
N GLU A 167 -1.18 6.60 15.39
CA GLU A 167 -1.99 6.64 14.17
C GLU A 167 -1.13 6.74 12.90
N MET A 168 -0.10 5.90 12.82
CA MET A 168 0.94 5.94 11.78
C MET A 168 0.38 5.72 10.37
N ALA A 169 -0.72 4.98 10.21
CA ALA A 169 -1.35 4.77 8.92
C ALA A 169 -1.90 6.07 8.28
N PHE A 170 -2.09 7.12 9.08
CA PHE A 170 -2.61 8.43 8.65
C PHE A 170 -1.53 9.51 8.53
N TRP A 171 -0.24 9.13 8.65
CA TRP A 171 0.84 10.10 8.53
C TRP A 171 0.98 10.59 7.09
N THR A 172 0.94 11.90 6.91
CA THR A 172 1.42 12.53 5.68
C THR A 172 2.94 12.42 5.61
N HIS A 173 3.50 12.14 4.43
CA HIS A 173 4.95 11.96 4.23
C HIS A 173 5.59 10.91 5.17
N ALA A 174 4.87 9.79 5.38
CA ALA A 174 5.28 8.73 6.29
C ALA A 174 6.70 8.22 6.01
N ASP A 175 7.12 8.12 4.74
CA ASP A 175 8.45 7.64 4.34
C ASP A 175 9.57 8.52 4.89
N GLN A 176 9.46 9.84 4.70
CA GLN A 176 10.46 10.81 5.14
C GLN A 176 10.48 10.92 6.67
N THR A 177 9.30 10.95 7.29
CA THR A 177 9.16 11.01 8.75
C THR A 177 9.74 9.75 9.39
N CYS A 178 9.42 8.56 8.88
CA CYS A 178 9.96 7.29 9.35
C CYS A 178 11.48 7.22 9.19
N ALA A 179 12.00 7.60 8.02
CA ALA A 179 13.44 7.62 7.78
C ALA A 179 14.20 8.52 8.77
N SER A 180 13.57 9.58 9.24
CA SER A 180 14.16 10.49 10.22
C SER A 180 14.03 9.99 11.66
N VAL A 181 12.81 9.67 12.11
CA VAL A 181 12.53 9.42 13.52
C VAL A 181 12.95 8.03 13.97
N MET A 182 12.80 7.01 13.11
CA MET A 182 13.18 5.64 13.45
C MET A 182 14.70 5.48 13.64
N GLN A 183 15.52 6.25 12.92
CA GLN A 183 16.98 6.23 13.05
C GLN A 183 17.46 6.89 14.35
N ALA A 184 16.64 7.73 15.00
CA ALA A 184 16.96 8.36 16.26
C ALA A 184 16.88 7.37 17.45
N VAL A 185 16.26 6.19 17.26
CA VAL A 185 16.16 5.14 18.27
C VAL A 185 17.16 4.02 17.94
N LYS A 186 18.12 3.81 18.83
CA LYS A 186 19.09 2.72 18.67
C LYS A 186 18.43 1.36 18.91
N TYR A 187 18.89 0.34 18.19
CA TYR A 187 18.45 -1.03 18.41
C TYR A 187 19.24 -1.66 19.57
N LEU A 188 18.88 -1.28 20.78
CA LEU A 188 19.56 -1.71 22.01
C LEU A 188 18.53 -2.12 23.07
N PRO A 189 18.83 -3.12 23.92
CA PRO A 189 18.04 -3.39 25.11
C PRO A 189 17.85 -2.11 25.93
N GLY A 190 16.64 -1.89 26.45
CA GLY A 190 16.28 -0.65 27.16
C GLY A 190 15.66 0.42 26.25
N THR A 191 15.49 0.14 24.95
CA THR A 191 14.73 1.01 24.05
C THR A 191 13.39 0.38 23.65
N ILE A 192 12.35 1.21 23.57
CA ILE A 192 10.98 0.81 23.28
C ILE A 192 10.48 1.58 22.07
N VAL A 193 9.90 0.87 21.10
CA VAL A 193 9.12 1.47 20.02
C VAL A 193 7.77 0.78 19.95
N VAL A 194 6.70 1.55 20.11
CA VAL A 194 5.32 1.08 19.98
C VAL A 194 4.66 1.87 18.86
N ILE A 195 4.48 1.23 17.71
CA ILE A 195 3.72 1.77 16.59
C ILE A 195 2.27 1.34 16.78
N GLU A 196 1.31 2.24 16.66
CA GLU A 196 -0.11 1.88 16.71
C GLU A 196 -0.95 2.68 15.72
N SER A 197 -1.96 2.00 15.16
CA SER A 197 -2.95 2.62 14.27
C SER A 197 -4.19 1.75 14.10
N THR A 198 -5.32 2.35 13.67
CA THR A 198 -6.28 1.68 12.80
C THR A 198 -5.68 1.58 11.41
N ALA A 199 -6.24 0.74 10.53
CA ALA A 199 -5.76 0.66 9.16
C ALA A 199 -6.21 1.88 8.33
N ASN A 200 -5.50 2.14 7.23
CA ASN A 200 -5.85 3.17 6.26
C ASN A 200 -5.59 2.67 4.83
N GLY A 201 -6.29 1.59 4.47
CA GLY A 201 -6.17 0.95 3.17
C GLY A 201 -4.91 0.10 3.00
N VAL A 202 -4.69 -0.39 1.77
CA VAL A 202 -3.55 -1.22 1.37
C VAL A 202 -2.41 -0.30 0.91
N GLY A 203 -1.21 -0.46 1.51
CA GLY A 203 -0.01 0.29 1.15
C GLY A 203 0.46 1.27 2.22
N GLY A 204 1.64 1.89 1.97
CA GLY A 204 2.29 2.82 2.87
C GLY A 204 3.06 2.17 4.03
N GLN A 205 3.85 3.00 4.73
CA GLN A 205 4.81 2.55 5.74
C GLN A 205 4.22 1.70 6.87
N TYR A 206 2.99 1.98 7.29
CA TYR A 206 2.35 1.20 8.35
C TYR A 206 1.94 -0.18 7.86
N TYR A 207 1.28 -0.26 6.70
CA TYR A 207 0.90 -1.51 6.04
C TYR A 207 2.11 -2.43 5.81
N ASP A 208 3.17 -1.90 5.19
CA ASP A 208 4.38 -2.65 4.89
C ASP A 208 5.06 -3.19 6.16
N ARG A 209 5.15 -2.36 7.21
CA ARG A 209 5.73 -2.78 8.49
C ARG A 209 4.90 -3.85 9.17
N TRP A 210 3.57 -3.73 9.14
CA TRP A 210 2.67 -4.74 9.68
C TRP A 210 2.88 -6.09 8.99
N HIS A 211 2.77 -6.14 7.68
CA HIS A 211 2.91 -7.38 6.91
C HIS A 211 4.32 -7.98 6.99
N ASN A 212 5.36 -7.15 7.00
CA ASN A 212 6.73 -7.60 7.21
C ASN A 212 6.92 -8.21 8.61
N ALA A 213 6.31 -7.64 9.64
CA ALA A 213 6.35 -8.19 11.00
C ALA A 213 5.61 -9.54 11.07
N GLU A 214 4.40 -9.64 10.51
CA GLU A 214 3.65 -10.90 10.42
C GLU A 214 4.42 -11.98 9.64
N LYS A 215 4.91 -11.64 8.44
CA LYS A 215 5.68 -12.56 7.59
C LYS A 215 6.93 -13.08 8.30
N ARG A 216 7.62 -12.19 9.01
CA ARG A 216 8.80 -12.58 9.80
C ARG A 216 8.41 -13.49 10.95
N LEU A 217 7.38 -13.14 11.74
CA LEU A 217 6.92 -13.94 12.87
C LEU A 217 6.49 -15.34 12.40
N ARG A 218 5.70 -15.45 11.34
CA ARG A 218 5.28 -16.74 10.75
C ARG A 218 6.46 -17.58 10.27
N ARG A 219 7.50 -16.94 9.71
CA ARG A 219 8.66 -17.64 9.18
C ARG A 219 9.62 -18.12 10.24
N THR A 220 9.86 -17.31 11.28
CA THR A 220 10.96 -17.55 12.23
C THR A 220 10.47 -17.92 13.64
N GLY A 221 9.23 -17.61 14.01
CA GLY A 221 8.73 -17.70 15.39
C GLY A 221 9.46 -16.80 16.38
N SER A 222 10.38 -15.95 15.91
CA SER A 222 11.25 -15.13 16.76
C SER A 222 10.50 -13.95 17.36
N ILE A 223 10.72 -13.70 18.63
CA ILE A 223 10.23 -12.51 19.32
C ILE A 223 11.14 -11.29 19.09
N GLU A 224 12.29 -11.45 18.45
CA GLU A 224 13.17 -10.35 18.09
C GLU A 224 12.56 -9.48 16.97
N GLY A 225 12.71 -8.15 17.08
CA GLY A 225 12.15 -7.15 16.17
C GLY A 225 10.64 -6.90 16.40
N TYR A 226 9.95 -6.26 15.44
CA TYR A 226 8.56 -5.86 15.64
C TYR A 226 7.63 -7.06 15.82
N GLN A 227 6.91 -7.09 16.96
CA GLN A 227 5.85 -8.06 17.23
C GLN A 227 4.51 -7.47 16.77
N PRO A 228 3.81 -8.09 15.82
CA PRO A 228 2.47 -7.66 15.44
C PRO A 228 1.47 -8.09 16.52
N VAL A 229 0.66 -7.13 16.97
CA VAL A 229 -0.41 -7.35 17.95
C VAL A 229 -1.71 -6.81 17.35
N PHE A 230 -2.69 -7.68 17.21
CA PHE A 230 -4.00 -7.33 16.65
C PHE A 230 -5.08 -7.33 17.71
N PHE A 231 -5.88 -6.28 17.75
CA PHE A 231 -7.04 -6.17 18.63
C PHE A 231 -8.32 -5.93 17.84
N PRO A 232 -9.15 -6.97 17.62
CA PRO A 232 -10.42 -6.82 16.95
C PRO A 232 -11.46 -6.14 17.85
N TRP A 233 -12.47 -5.53 17.24
CA TRP A 233 -13.61 -4.96 17.98
C TRP A 233 -14.35 -6.02 18.81
N THR A 234 -14.42 -7.25 18.33
CA THR A 234 -15.10 -8.36 19.01
C THR A 234 -14.46 -8.72 20.36
N SER A 235 -13.22 -8.31 20.60
CA SER A 235 -12.51 -8.59 21.86
C SER A 235 -12.93 -7.70 23.05
N ASN A 236 -13.80 -6.70 22.82
CA ASN A 236 -14.29 -5.81 23.87
C ASN A 236 -15.82 -5.69 23.91
N PRO A 237 -16.53 -6.72 24.39
CA PRO A 237 -17.99 -6.68 24.48
C PRO A 237 -18.52 -5.60 25.43
N GLY A 238 -17.70 -5.09 26.34
CA GLY A 238 -18.09 -3.99 27.21
C GLY A 238 -18.20 -2.63 26.51
N GLU A 239 -17.49 -2.48 25.40
CA GLU A 239 -17.47 -1.23 24.60
C GLU A 239 -18.35 -1.35 23.35
N TYR A 240 -18.34 -2.51 22.72
CA TYR A 240 -18.96 -2.75 21.41
C TYR A 240 -20.16 -3.72 21.54
N ALA A 241 -21.10 -3.37 22.40
CA ALA A 241 -22.36 -4.08 22.55
C ALA A 241 -23.49 -3.09 22.89
N LEU A 242 -24.69 -3.35 22.40
CA LEU A 242 -25.90 -2.63 22.74
C LEU A 242 -26.88 -3.59 23.42
N PRO A 243 -27.53 -3.16 24.53
CA PRO A 243 -28.49 -4.03 25.21
C PRO A 243 -29.67 -4.37 24.31
N LEU A 244 -30.12 -5.59 24.40
CA LEU A 244 -31.33 -6.06 23.73
C LEU A 244 -32.57 -5.58 24.47
N SER A 245 -33.60 -5.19 23.75
CA SER A 245 -34.93 -4.96 24.31
C SER A 245 -35.58 -6.27 24.74
N ARG A 246 -36.58 -6.22 25.62
CA ARG A 246 -37.27 -7.41 26.10
C ARG A 246 -37.94 -8.17 24.95
N GLY A 247 -37.50 -9.40 24.69
CA GLY A 247 -38.00 -10.25 23.61
C GLY A 247 -37.40 -9.92 22.23
N GLU A 248 -36.37 -9.09 22.15
CA GLU A 248 -35.63 -8.86 20.92
C GLU A 248 -34.70 -10.03 20.66
N GLU A 249 -34.81 -10.62 19.48
CA GLU A 249 -33.89 -11.64 18.97
C GLU A 249 -33.12 -11.08 17.76
N ILE A 250 -31.85 -11.36 17.68
CA ILE A 250 -30.98 -10.94 16.59
C ILE A 250 -30.62 -12.13 15.73
N GLU A 251 -31.22 -12.21 14.55
CA GLU A 251 -30.85 -13.20 13.56
C GLU A 251 -29.83 -12.63 12.57
N PRO A 252 -28.88 -13.43 12.06
CA PRO A 252 -27.90 -12.96 11.08
C PRO A 252 -28.59 -12.59 9.77
N ILE A 253 -28.17 -11.47 9.19
CA ILE A 253 -28.72 -10.94 7.92
C ILE A 253 -27.75 -11.11 6.73
N ASP A 254 -26.49 -11.45 6.99
CA ASP A 254 -25.45 -11.65 5.99
C ASP A 254 -24.46 -12.74 6.42
N ASP A 255 -23.57 -13.14 5.47
CA ASP A 255 -22.57 -14.17 5.70
C ASP A 255 -21.52 -13.75 6.75
N ASP A 256 -21.22 -12.45 6.85
CA ASP A 256 -20.31 -11.92 7.87
C ASP A 256 -20.91 -12.15 9.27
N GLU A 257 -22.20 -11.88 9.47
CA GLU A 257 -22.84 -12.09 10.76
C GLU A 257 -22.97 -13.58 11.12
N ILE A 258 -23.25 -14.45 10.13
CA ILE A 258 -23.22 -15.89 10.34
C ILE A 258 -21.84 -16.34 10.85
N ALA A 259 -20.77 -15.85 10.23
CA ALA A 259 -19.40 -16.15 10.62
C ALA A 259 -19.05 -15.58 12.01
N LEU A 260 -19.54 -14.39 12.35
CA LEU A 260 -19.36 -13.77 13.67
C LEU A 260 -20.04 -14.60 14.78
N PHE A 261 -21.29 -15.01 14.58
CA PHE A 261 -22.01 -15.89 15.53
C PHE A 261 -21.30 -17.24 15.70
N ALA A 262 -20.81 -17.83 14.60
CA ALA A 262 -20.04 -19.08 14.66
C ALA A 262 -18.74 -18.96 15.48
N LYS A 263 -18.22 -17.74 15.66
CA LYS A 263 -17.05 -17.43 16.50
C LYS A 263 -17.39 -16.94 17.91
N GLY A 264 -18.67 -16.97 18.28
CA GLY A 264 -19.14 -16.64 19.63
C GLY A 264 -19.35 -15.15 19.89
N VAL A 265 -19.45 -14.33 18.84
CA VAL A 265 -19.88 -12.93 18.98
C VAL A 265 -21.33 -12.89 19.43
N THR A 266 -21.63 -12.06 20.44
CA THR A 266 -22.96 -12.06 21.06
C THR A 266 -23.99 -11.27 20.23
N PRO A 267 -25.30 -11.53 20.41
CA PRO A 267 -26.35 -10.75 19.76
C PRO A 267 -26.25 -9.24 20.04
N GLU A 268 -25.85 -8.84 21.26
CA GLU A 268 -25.66 -7.45 21.65
C GLU A 268 -24.52 -6.80 20.85
N GLN A 269 -23.45 -7.55 20.57
CA GLN A 269 -22.35 -7.08 19.73
C GLN A 269 -22.77 -6.97 18.27
N VAL A 270 -23.56 -7.90 17.75
CA VAL A 270 -24.09 -7.82 16.38
C VAL A 270 -25.05 -6.63 16.24
N LYS A 271 -25.88 -6.37 17.24
CA LYS A 271 -26.74 -5.17 17.30
C LYS A 271 -25.89 -3.89 17.26
N TRP A 272 -24.79 -3.85 18.03
CA TRP A 272 -23.84 -2.72 17.99
C TRP A 272 -23.19 -2.59 16.63
N ARG A 273 -22.78 -3.69 15.98
CA ARG A 273 -22.20 -3.67 14.62
C ARG A 273 -23.14 -3.00 13.63
N ARG A 274 -24.42 -3.36 13.62
CA ARG A 274 -25.44 -2.76 12.75
C ARG A 274 -25.59 -1.26 13.01
N TYR A 275 -25.68 -0.87 14.26
CA TYR A 275 -25.67 0.55 14.66
C TYR A 275 -24.41 1.27 14.17
N ALA A 276 -23.25 0.68 14.38
CA ALA A 276 -21.99 1.30 14.00
C ALA A 276 -21.83 1.46 12.47
N ILE A 277 -22.30 0.48 11.69
CA ILE A 277 -22.35 0.59 10.23
C ILE A 277 -23.26 1.73 9.80
N GLU A 278 -24.48 1.77 10.30
CA GLU A 278 -25.50 2.74 9.89
C GLU A 278 -25.18 4.15 10.37
N ASP A 279 -25.02 4.32 11.69
CA ASP A 279 -24.93 5.64 12.31
C ASP A 279 -23.51 6.22 12.40
N LEU A 280 -22.47 5.37 12.63
CA LEU A 280 -21.10 5.85 12.77
C LEU A 280 -20.34 5.85 11.44
N CYS A 281 -20.67 4.93 10.54
CA CYS A 281 -20.00 4.78 9.25
C CYS A 281 -20.87 5.17 8.05
N GLY A 282 -22.08 5.72 8.30
CA GLY A 282 -22.99 6.23 7.25
C GLY A 282 -23.46 5.14 6.27
N GLY A 283 -23.63 3.90 6.74
CA GLY A 283 -24.02 2.75 5.94
C GLY A 283 -22.85 2.09 5.17
N ASP A 284 -21.63 2.61 5.32
CA ASP A 284 -20.44 2.07 4.63
C ASP A 284 -19.77 0.96 5.46
N ILE A 285 -19.97 -0.29 5.02
CA ILE A 285 -19.40 -1.48 5.66
C ILE A 285 -17.87 -1.54 5.53
N ASP A 286 -17.29 -0.96 4.47
CA ASP A 286 -15.84 -0.95 4.30
C ASP A 286 -15.18 0.02 5.29
N THR A 287 -15.78 1.19 5.52
CA THR A 287 -15.37 2.09 6.61
C THR A 287 -15.49 1.39 7.97
N PHE A 288 -16.58 0.64 8.21
CA PHE A 288 -16.71 -0.14 9.45
C PHE A 288 -15.56 -1.15 9.60
N LYS A 289 -15.27 -1.95 8.57
CA LYS A 289 -14.20 -2.96 8.59
C LYS A 289 -12.81 -2.36 8.78
N GLN A 290 -12.58 -1.14 8.29
CA GLN A 290 -11.33 -0.42 8.52
C GLN A 290 -11.19 0.07 9.96
N GLU A 291 -12.24 0.68 10.52
CA GLU A 291 -12.21 1.30 11.84
C GLU A 291 -12.45 0.29 12.98
N TYR A 292 -13.20 -0.75 12.70
CA TYR A 292 -13.59 -1.82 13.62
C TYR A 292 -13.35 -3.19 12.99
N PRO A 293 -12.08 -3.54 12.69
CA PRO A 293 -11.79 -4.81 12.05
C PRO A 293 -12.03 -6.00 12.97
N TRP A 294 -12.47 -7.11 12.37
CA TRP A 294 -12.53 -8.41 13.00
C TRP A 294 -11.28 -9.26 12.71
N THR A 295 -10.67 -9.07 11.54
CA THR A 295 -9.41 -9.72 11.14
C THR A 295 -8.41 -8.69 10.63
N PRO A 296 -7.09 -8.97 10.68
CA PRO A 296 -6.10 -8.05 10.09
C PRO A 296 -6.31 -7.84 8.59
N ASP A 297 -6.72 -8.89 7.87
CA ASP A 297 -6.91 -8.81 6.42
C ASP A 297 -8.06 -7.88 6.04
N GLU A 298 -9.16 -7.87 6.82
CA GLU A 298 -10.27 -6.95 6.54
C GLU A 298 -9.96 -5.51 6.96
N ALA A 299 -9.11 -5.30 7.96
CA ALA A 299 -8.72 -3.98 8.40
C ALA A 299 -8.11 -3.15 7.27
N PHE A 300 -7.29 -3.78 6.45
CA PHE A 300 -6.65 -3.16 5.29
C PHE A 300 -7.52 -3.20 4.03
N ARG A 301 -8.75 -3.76 4.11
CA ARG A 301 -9.71 -3.61 3.02
C ARG A 301 -10.03 -2.12 2.84
N MET A 302 -10.30 -1.79 1.60
CA MET A 302 -10.35 -0.40 1.19
C MET A 302 -11.64 0.27 1.66
N SER A 303 -11.53 1.30 2.49
CA SER A 303 -12.63 2.25 2.72
C SER A 303 -12.76 3.16 1.50
N GLY A 304 -13.97 3.32 1.02
CA GLY A 304 -14.34 4.16 -0.12
C GLY A 304 -14.99 3.35 -1.23
N ARG A 305 -15.98 3.93 -1.88
CA ARG A 305 -16.64 3.33 -3.04
C ARG A 305 -15.61 3.12 -4.15
N ARG A 306 -15.27 1.87 -4.44
CA ARG A 306 -14.36 1.54 -5.54
C ARG A 306 -14.89 2.08 -6.86
N ALA A 307 -14.02 2.65 -7.66
CA ALA A 307 -14.39 3.07 -9.00
C ALA A 307 -14.56 1.86 -9.94
N LEU A 308 -13.88 0.75 -9.64
CA LEU A 308 -14.02 -0.54 -10.32
C LEU A 308 -14.72 -1.55 -9.40
N SER A 309 -15.60 -2.40 -9.94
CA SER A 309 -16.33 -3.37 -9.13
C SER A 309 -15.43 -4.50 -8.62
N ASP A 310 -15.77 -5.07 -7.46
CA ASP A 310 -15.06 -6.22 -6.89
C ASP A 310 -15.00 -7.41 -7.85
N ALA A 311 -16.03 -7.62 -8.65
CA ALA A 311 -16.04 -8.67 -9.66
C ALA A 311 -14.92 -8.51 -10.70
N ILE A 312 -14.59 -7.27 -11.09
CA ILE A 312 -13.46 -6.98 -12.00
C ILE A 312 -12.14 -7.31 -11.32
N THR A 313 -11.89 -6.74 -10.14
CA THR A 313 -10.62 -6.91 -9.44
C THR A 313 -10.38 -8.36 -9.00
N GLN A 314 -11.41 -9.09 -8.56
CA GLN A 314 -11.31 -10.51 -8.25
C GLN A 314 -10.99 -11.35 -9.47
N TYR A 315 -11.62 -11.06 -10.62
CA TYR A 315 -11.29 -11.75 -11.87
C TYR A 315 -9.83 -11.51 -12.25
N HIS A 316 -9.37 -10.25 -12.25
CA HIS A 316 -7.98 -9.92 -12.59
C HIS A 316 -6.98 -10.53 -11.60
N ARG A 317 -7.31 -10.60 -10.30
CA ARG A 317 -6.52 -11.36 -9.32
C ARG A 317 -6.38 -12.84 -9.66
N SER A 318 -7.38 -13.45 -10.27
CA SER A 318 -7.31 -14.86 -10.66
C SER A 318 -6.46 -15.09 -11.92
N THR A 319 -6.16 -14.03 -12.67
CA THR A 319 -5.46 -14.12 -13.97
C THR A 319 -4.04 -13.55 -13.94
N PHE A 320 -3.63 -12.81 -12.90
CA PHE A 320 -2.27 -12.30 -12.82
C PHE A 320 -1.25 -13.42 -12.58
N ARG A 321 -0.04 -13.23 -13.06
CA ARG A 321 1.09 -14.14 -12.87
C ARG A 321 2.41 -13.41 -13.05
N VAL A 322 3.49 -14.00 -12.57
CA VAL A 322 4.84 -13.47 -12.80
C VAL A 322 5.24 -13.70 -14.24
N GLY A 323 5.74 -12.67 -14.92
CA GLY A 323 6.27 -12.73 -16.27
C GLY A 323 7.79 -12.84 -16.31
N SER A 324 8.33 -12.98 -17.51
CA SER A 324 9.77 -12.95 -17.74
C SER A 324 10.25 -11.50 -17.84
N ARG A 325 11.36 -11.16 -17.18
CA ARG A 325 11.98 -9.85 -17.29
C ARG A 325 12.83 -9.76 -18.54
N VAL A 326 12.54 -8.77 -19.38
CA VAL A 326 13.08 -8.67 -20.74
C VAL A 326 13.54 -7.24 -21.01
N ARG A 327 14.68 -7.10 -21.71
CA ARG A 327 15.09 -5.84 -22.34
C ARG A 327 14.95 -5.94 -23.85
N PHE A 328 14.38 -4.92 -24.44
CA PHE A 328 14.34 -4.76 -25.89
C PHE A 328 15.51 -3.88 -26.32
N GLU A 329 16.34 -4.40 -27.25
CA GLU A 329 17.49 -3.70 -27.76
C GLU A 329 17.42 -3.58 -29.27
N TRP A 330 17.88 -2.45 -29.82
CA TRP A 330 17.98 -2.30 -31.27
C TRP A 330 18.97 -3.33 -31.83
N ASP A 331 18.57 -3.99 -32.90
CA ASP A 331 19.45 -4.85 -33.66
C ASP A 331 20.24 -4.00 -34.65
N ALA A 332 21.55 -3.86 -34.44
CA ALA A 332 22.43 -3.03 -35.26
C ALA A 332 22.51 -3.52 -36.73
N ASP A 333 22.20 -4.79 -36.97
CA ASP A 333 22.31 -5.42 -38.30
C ASP A 333 21.00 -5.34 -39.12
N GLN A 334 19.92 -4.84 -38.52
CA GLN A 334 18.60 -4.75 -39.16
C GLN A 334 17.94 -3.39 -38.94
N ASP A 335 17.53 -2.75 -40.03
CA ASP A 335 16.72 -1.53 -39.97
C ASP A 335 15.39 -1.82 -39.24
N CYS A 336 15.14 -1.16 -38.11
CA CYS A 336 14.00 -1.39 -37.18
C CYS A 336 13.95 -2.81 -36.57
N GLY A 337 15.01 -3.58 -36.57
CA GLY A 337 15.10 -4.86 -35.85
C GLY A 337 15.19 -4.65 -34.34
N VAL A 338 14.50 -5.49 -33.56
CA VAL A 338 14.60 -5.48 -32.09
C VAL A 338 15.01 -6.87 -31.63
N ARG A 339 16.06 -6.92 -30.85
CA ARG A 339 16.55 -8.11 -30.18
C ARG A 339 15.97 -8.16 -28.76
N VAL A 340 15.72 -9.36 -28.27
CA VAL A 340 15.24 -9.61 -26.93
C VAL A 340 16.38 -10.18 -26.10
N ASP A 341 16.60 -9.57 -24.94
CA ASP A 341 17.51 -10.10 -23.94
C ASP A 341 16.70 -10.42 -22.66
N VAL A 342 16.76 -11.68 -22.21
CA VAL A 342 16.03 -12.18 -21.04
C VAL A 342 16.99 -12.35 -19.88
N GLY A 343 16.68 -11.76 -18.73
CA GLY A 343 17.57 -11.84 -17.56
C GLY A 343 16.89 -11.41 -16.26
N ASP A 344 17.60 -11.55 -15.15
CA ASP A 344 17.12 -11.11 -13.83
C ASP A 344 17.41 -9.60 -13.64
N TYR A 345 16.78 -8.79 -14.48
CA TYR A 345 16.92 -7.34 -14.43
C TYR A 345 16.19 -6.75 -13.23
N ARG A 346 16.77 -5.71 -12.61
CA ARG A 346 16.16 -4.96 -11.49
C ARG A 346 15.60 -3.61 -11.92
N ASP A 347 16.06 -3.08 -13.06
CA ASP A 347 15.65 -1.79 -13.61
C ASP A 347 15.54 -1.85 -15.14
N ARG A 348 14.77 -0.97 -15.74
CA ARG A 348 14.61 -0.79 -17.19
C ARG A 348 14.33 -2.11 -17.92
N TYR A 349 13.29 -2.83 -17.51
CA TYR A 349 12.85 -4.06 -18.14
C TYR A 349 11.35 -4.04 -18.42
N TRP A 350 10.96 -4.83 -19.41
CA TRP A 350 9.56 -5.20 -19.61
C TRP A 350 9.28 -6.52 -18.90
N GLU A 351 8.16 -6.62 -18.24
CA GLU A 351 7.64 -7.92 -17.81
C GLU A 351 6.81 -8.49 -18.95
N VAL A 352 7.23 -9.62 -19.51
CA VAL A 352 6.63 -10.28 -20.67
C VAL A 352 5.96 -11.57 -20.22
N TRP A 353 4.67 -11.66 -20.46
CA TRP A 353 3.85 -12.86 -20.19
C TRP A 353 3.64 -13.69 -21.43
N GLU A 354 3.52 -13.05 -22.59
CA GLU A 354 3.38 -13.73 -23.90
C GLU A 354 4.21 -13.00 -24.94
N PHE A 355 5.00 -13.75 -25.69
CA PHE A 355 5.70 -13.21 -26.85
C PHE A 355 4.77 -12.98 -28.03
N PRO A 356 5.12 -12.11 -28.98
CA PRO A 356 4.25 -11.79 -30.12
C PRO A 356 3.97 -13.01 -30.98
N ARG A 357 2.69 -13.31 -31.20
CA ARG A 357 2.23 -14.40 -32.08
C ARG A 357 2.09 -13.91 -33.52
N ALA A 358 2.48 -14.74 -34.47
CA ALA A 358 2.23 -14.46 -35.87
C ALA A 358 0.73 -14.24 -36.13
N ASN A 359 0.41 -13.24 -36.96
CA ASN A 359 -0.95 -12.82 -37.30
C ASN A 359 -1.79 -12.21 -36.16
N HIS A 360 -1.23 -11.96 -35.00
CA HIS A 360 -1.86 -11.13 -33.99
C HIS A 360 -1.50 -9.66 -34.21
N ASP A 361 -2.44 -8.77 -33.94
CA ASP A 361 -2.28 -7.32 -33.94
C ASP A 361 -2.24 -6.82 -32.49
N TYR A 362 -1.48 -5.76 -32.23
CA TYR A 362 -1.23 -5.29 -30.86
C TYR A 362 -1.43 -3.79 -30.77
N THR A 363 -1.71 -3.31 -29.53
CA THR A 363 -1.61 -1.89 -29.18
C THR A 363 -0.67 -1.69 -28.00
N VAL A 364 0.06 -0.58 -28.02
CA VAL A 364 0.97 -0.15 -26.97
C VAL A 364 0.49 1.20 -26.44
N GLY A 365 0.07 1.23 -25.19
CA GLY A 365 -0.21 2.46 -24.46
C GLY A 365 0.95 2.82 -23.55
N GLY A 366 1.25 4.09 -23.43
CA GLY A 366 2.29 4.59 -22.53
C GLY A 366 1.82 5.80 -21.75
N ASP A 367 1.85 5.71 -20.45
CA ASP A 367 1.72 6.83 -19.54
C ASP A 367 3.10 7.37 -19.18
N VAL A 368 3.32 8.67 -19.35
CA VAL A 368 4.65 9.29 -19.25
C VAL A 368 4.69 10.18 -18.02
N MET A 369 5.55 9.85 -17.05
CA MET A 369 5.71 10.63 -15.84
C MET A 369 6.05 12.09 -16.14
N GLU A 370 5.41 13.04 -15.46
CA GLU A 370 5.61 14.47 -15.69
C GLU A 370 6.90 15.03 -15.08
N GLY A 371 7.72 14.25 -14.38
CA GLY A 371 9.04 14.63 -13.89
C GLY A 371 9.11 15.99 -13.19
N LYS A 372 8.01 16.46 -12.62
CA LYS A 372 7.99 17.71 -11.86
C LYS A 372 8.87 17.51 -10.64
N LEU A 373 10.08 18.10 -10.67
CA LEU A 373 10.76 18.49 -9.45
C LEU A 373 9.78 19.43 -8.75
N SER A 374 9.12 18.96 -7.68
CA SER A 374 8.24 19.80 -6.88
C SER A 374 8.99 21.08 -6.51
N ASP A 375 8.40 22.22 -6.79
CA ASP A 375 8.75 23.45 -6.08
C ASP A 375 8.72 23.13 -4.58
N LYS A 376 9.68 23.66 -3.84
CA LYS A 376 10.00 23.29 -2.45
C LYS A 376 8.84 23.31 -1.44
N ASP A 377 7.65 23.72 -1.86
CA ASP A 377 6.46 23.90 -1.03
C ASP A 377 5.30 22.93 -1.35
N ASP A 378 5.35 22.13 -2.43
CA ASP A 378 4.36 21.10 -2.72
C ASP A 378 4.93 19.70 -2.50
N GLU A 379 4.98 19.28 -1.24
CA GLU A 379 5.49 17.98 -0.80
C GLU A 379 4.61 16.79 -1.21
N ARG A 380 3.61 17.00 -2.08
CA ARG A 380 2.65 15.98 -2.52
C ARG A 380 3.09 15.18 -3.74
N SER A 381 4.19 15.53 -4.39
CA SER A 381 4.67 14.74 -5.51
C SER A 381 5.40 13.48 -5.01
N GLU A 382 4.66 12.43 -4.73
CA GLU A 382 5.20 11.09 -4.88
C GLU A 382 5.66 11.00 -6.33
N GLN A 383 6.88 10.50 -6.54
CA GLN A 383 7.46 10.43 -7.87
C GLN A 383 6.64 9.46 -8.72
N ASP A 384 5.90 9.99 -9.70
CA ASP A 384 5.17 9.22 -10.69
C ASP A 384 6.10 8.26 -11.44
N TYR A 385 5.52 7.22 -12.02
CA TYR A 385 6.24 6.27 -12.85
C TYR A 385 5.85 6.46 -14.31
N SER A 386 6.76 6.10 -15.21
CA SER A 386 6.38 5.84 -16.59
C SER A 386 5.93 4.39 -16.71
N ALA A 387 4.75 4.18 -17.26
CA ALA A 387 4.16 2.86 -17.42
C ALA A 387 3.81 2.56 -18.88
N GLY A 388 4.08 1.31 -19.31
CA GLY A 388 3.78 0.83 -20.66
C GLY A 388 2.91 -0.42 -20.61
N PHE A 389 1.92 -0.52 -21.48
CA PHE A 389 0.99 -1.64 -21.56
C PHE A 389 0.86 -2.16 -22.98
N ILE A 390 1.02 -3.47 -23.19
CA ILE A 390 0.85 -4.12 -24.48
C ILE A 390 -0.40 -4.99 -24.45
N LEU A 391 -1.38 -4.61 -25.26
CA LEU A 391 -2.62 -5.33 -25.44
C LEU A 391 -2.59 -6.16 -26.73
N ASN A 392 -2.81 -7.45 -26.62
CA ASN A 392 -3.10 -8.31 -27.73
C ASN A 392 -4.56 -8.07 -28.21
N ARG A 393 -4.72 -7.53 -29.40
CA ARG A 393 -6.03 -7.13 -29.93
C ARG A 393 -6.93 -8.30 -30.34
N VAL A 394 -6.37 -9.51 -30.43
CA VAL A 394 -7.10 -10.73 -30.78
C VAL A 394 -7.64 -11.43 -29.55
N THR A 395 -6.80 -11.62 -28.55
CA THR A 395 -7.14 -12.33 -27.30
C THR A 395 -7.64 -11.42 -26.19
N LEU A 396 -7.45 -10.10 -26.34
CA LEU A 396 -7.71 -9.07 -25.32
C LEU A 396 -6.96 -9.32 -24.01
N GLN A 397 -5.74 -9.81 -24.13
CA GLN A 397 -4.86 -10.14 -23.03
C GLN A 397 -3.70 -9.15 -22.96
N GLN A 398 -3.28 -8.82 -21.75
CA GLN A 398 -2.01 -8.15 -21.50
C GLN A 398 -0.87 -9.10 -21.82
N ASP A 399 -0.07 -8.80 -22.84
CA ASP A 399 1.07 -9.65 -23.21
C ASP A 399 2.38 -9.16 -22.62
N ALA A 400 2.54 -7.82 -22.38
CA ALA A 400 3.66 -7.27 -21.65
C ALA A 400 3.31 -5.96 -20.91
N GLY A 401 4.11 -5.61 -19.89
CA GLY A 401 4.02 -4.38 -19.12
C GLY A 401 5.39 -3.80 -18.81
N TYR A 402 5.47 -2.48 -18.70
CA TYR A 402 6.64 -1.74 -18.25
C TYR A 402 6.27 -0.83 -17.09
N HIS A 403 7.11 -0.77 -16.07
CA HIS A 403 6.96 0.14 -14.94
C HIS A 403 8.34 0.62 -14.48
N GLY A 404 8.60 1.91 -14.52
CA GLY A 404 9.93 2.43 -14.19
C GLY A 404 10.01 3.96 -14.24
N ARG A 405 11.21 4.49 -13.99
CA ARG A 405 11.49 5.94 -13.95
C ARG A 405 12.61 6.32 -14.90
N PRO A 406 12.53 6.01 -16.19
CA PRO A 406 13.47 6.52 -17.18
C PRO A 406 13.14 7.98 -17.52
N ASP A 407 14.10 8.71 -18.09
CA ASP A 407 13.79 9.99 -18.71
C ASP A 407 12.74 9.81 -19.82
N PRO A 408 11.88 10.81 -20.09
CA PRO A 408 10.75 10.66 -21.01
C PRO A 408 11.13 10.26 -22.44
N ASP A 409 12.29 10.68 -22.95
CA ASP A 409 12.80 10.28 -24.26
C ASP A 409 13.31 8.83 -24.25
N LEU A 410 13.98 8.38 -23.19
CA LEU A 410 14.39 6.98 -23.02
C LEU A 410 13.16 6.07 -22.89
N PHE A 411 12.10 6.53 -22.21
CA PHE A 411 10.84 5.79 -22.17
C PHE A 411 10.19 5.70 -23.55
N GLY A 412 10.25 6.78 -24.32
CA GLY A 412 9.81 6.78 -25.73
C GLY A 412 10.53 5.72 -26.57
N GLU A 413 11.84 5.55 -26.35
CA GLU A 413 12.64 4.48 -26.99
C GLU A 413 12.16 3.08 -26.55
N GLU A 414 11.86 2.86 -25.27
CA GLU A 414 11.34 1.60 -24.78
C GLU A 414 9.97 1.26 -25.39
N LEU A 415 9.05 2.23 -25.46
CA LEU A 415 7.75 2.05 -26.10
C LEU A 415 7.90 1.75 -27.61
N LEU A 416 8.80 2.43 -28.30
CA LEU A 416 9.03 2.24 -29.74
C LEU A 416 9.62 0.84 -30.01
N LYS A 417 10.63 0.42 -29.26
CA LYS A 417 11.20 -0.92 -29.37
C LYS A 417 10.14 -2.00 -29.14
N ALA A 418 9.33 -1.85 -28.09
CA ALA A 418 8.25 -2.76 -27.80
C ALA A 418 7.21 -2.80 -28.93
N ALA A 419 6.82 -1.64 -29.48
CA ALA A 419 5.89 -1.57 -30.61
C ALA A 419 6.45 -2.26 -31.87
N CYS A 420 7.73 -2.08 -32.17
CA CYS A 420 8.40 -2.76 -33.28
C CYS A 420 8.43 -4.27 -33.06
N PHE A 421 8.77 -4.72 -31.86
CA PHE A 421 8.84 -6.13 -31.52
C PHE A 421 7.47 -6.82 -31.59
N TYR A 422 6.41 -6.19 -31.08
CA TYR A 422 5.04 -6.70 -31.12
C TYR A 422 4.35 -6.40 -32.45
N ASN A 423 4.91 -6.92 -33.54
CA ASN A 423 4.37 -6.92 -34.89
C ASN A 423 4.04 -5.52 -35.45
N PHE A 424 4.87 -4.52 -35.12
CA PHE A 424 4.61 -3.12 -35.47
C PHE A 424 3.23 -2.65 -34.95
N ALA A 425 3.04 -2.78 -33.64
CA ALA A 425 1.83 -2.43 -32.94
C ALA A 425 1.40 -0.97 -33.16
N TRP A 426 0.12 -0.69 -33.12
CA TRP A 426 -0.33 0.69 -32.92
C TRP A 426 0.13 1.19 -31.57
N ALA A 427 0.81 2.32 -31.51
CA ALA A 427 1.38 2.86 -30.29
C ALA A 427 0.89 4.26 -29.99
N SER A 428 0.78 4.58 -28.72
CA SER A 428 0.55 5.96 -28.26
C SER A 428 1.18 6.21 -26.91
N PRO A 429 2.25 7.00 -26.86
CA PRO A 429 2.57 7.73 -25.63
C PRO A 429 1.47 8.73 -25.29
N GLU A 430 1.26 9.02 -24.01
CA GLU A 430 0.41 10.12 -23.61
C GLU A 430 1.01 11.46 -24.06
N ALA A 431 0.19 12.34 -24.62
CA ALA A 431 0.61 13.66 -25.12
C ALA A 431 0.43 14.74 -24.03
N ASN A 432 0.98 14.50 -22.84
CA ASN A 432 1.15 15.51 -21.79
C ASN A 432 2.45 16.32 -22.00
N SER A 433 2.82 17.20 -21.07
CA SER A 433 4.01 18.04 -21.20
C SER A 433 5.30 17.23 -21.35
N ALA A 434 5.50 16.20 -20.56
CA ALA A 434 6.65 15.31 -20.58
C ALA A 434 6.58 14.31 -21.76
N GLY A 435 5.38 13.83 -22.07
CA GLY A 435 5.14 12.88 -23.15
C GLY A 435 5.49 13.40 -24.54
N MET A 436 5.62 14.71 -24.73
CA MET A 436 6.11 15.27 -25.98
C MET A 436 7.53 14.79 -26.31
N ALA A 437 8.39 14.56 -25.32
CA ALA A 437 9.72 14.00 -25.56
C ALA A 437 9.63 12.56 -26.08
N ALA A 438 8.77 11.73 -25.51
CA ALA A 438 8.51 10.37 -25.98
C ALA A 438 7.93 10.36 -27.42
N ILE A 439 6.99 11.26 -27.72
CA ILE A 439 6.41 11.41 -29.07
C ILE A 439 7.46 11.79 -30.10
N LEU A 440 8.42 12.66 -29.75
CA LEU A 440 9.51 13.05 -30.64
C LEU A 440 10.39 11.86 -31.04
N VAL A 441 10.54 10.86 -30.21
CA VAL A 441 11.25 9.62 -30.55
C VAL A 441 10.53 8.90 -31.68
N PHE A 442 9.22 8.70 -31.60
CA PHE A 442 8.42 8.09 -32.69
C PHE A 442 8.53 8.89 -33.99
N LYS A 443 8.50 10.21 -33.90
CA LYS A 443 8.68 11.09 -35.07
C LYS A 443 10.06 10.97 -35.69
N ARG A 444 11.14 10.92 -34.90
CA ARG A 444 12.52 10.75 -35.37
C ARG A 444 12.71 9.44 -36.13
N HIS A 445 12.11 8.37 -35.63
CA HIS A 445 12.18 7.04 -36.26
C HIS A 445 11.13 6.83 -37.38
N ASN A 446 10.35 7.85 -37.72
CA ASN A 446 9.34 7.76 -38.77
C ASN A 446 8.34 6.60 -38.56
N TYR A 447 7.93 6.35 -37.31
CA TYR A 447 7.05 5.25 -37.00
C TYR A 447 5.62 5.53 -37.47
N SER A 448 5.12 4.76 -38.44
CA SER A 448 3.86 5.05 -39.15
C SER A 448 2.60 4.67 -38.37
N ARG A 449 2.71 3.77 -37.37
CA ARG A 449 1.56 3.32 -36.57
C ARG A 449 1.50 3.98 -35.19
N VAL A 450 1.78 5.28 -35.15
CA VAL A 450 1.53 6.09 -33.96
C VAL A 450 0.13 6.70 -34.05
N TYR A 451 -0.63 6.65 -32.94
CA TYR A 451 -1.99 7.16 -32.88
C TYR A 451 -2.02 8.68 -33.14
N GLN A 452 -2.96 9.11 -34.00
CA GLN A 452 -3.25 10.51 -34.25
C GLN A 452 -4.67 10.84 -33.79
N ARG A 453 -4.82 11.98 -33.12
CA ARG A 453 -6.12 12.44 -32.61
C ARG A 453 -7.00 12.94 -33.76
N GLU A 454 -8.32 12.87 -33.58
CA GLU A 454 -9.29 13.47 -34.51
C GLU A 454 -9.00 14.97 -34.71
N GLY A 455 -9.18 15.44 -35.94
CA GLY A 455 -8.81 16.81 -36.36
C GLY A 455 -7.42 16.92 -36.95
N SER A 456 -6.67 15.80 -37.05
CA SER A 456 -5.46 15.74 -37.87
C SER A 456 -5.84 15.73 -39.37
N ASP A 457 -5.11 16.50 -40.16
CA ASP A 457 -5.20 16.36 -41.62
C ASP A 457 -4.47 15.07 -42.03
N ASP A 458 -5.19 14.09 -42.54
CA ASP A 458 -4.63 12.79 -42.95
C ASP A 458 -3.57 12.93 -44.08
N SER A 459 -3.47 14.10 -44.70
CA SER A 459 -2.44 14.44 -45.69
C SER A 459 -1.10 14.89 -45.07
N VAL A 460 -1.06 15.18 -43.76
CA VAL A 460 0.17 15.66 -43.07
C VAL A 460 0.99 14.47 -42.58
N ASP A 461 2.28 14.48 -42.94
CA ASP A 461 3.24 13.48 -42.46
C ASP A 461 3.23 13.45 -40.92
N VAL A 462 3.37 12.23 -40.35
CA VAL A 462 3.46 12.02 -38.88
C VAL A 462 4.51 12.95 -38.23
N LYS A 463 5.57 13.28 -38.95
CA LYS A 463 6.60 14.21 -38.45
C LYS A 463 6.09 15.62 -38.21
N GLU A 464 5.12 16.06 -39.00
CA GLU A 464 4.64 17.45 -38.99
C GLU A 464 3.34 17.60 -38.19
N SER A 465 2.61 16.49 -37.96
CA SER A 465 1.33 16.54 -37.26
C SER A 465 1.50 16.95 -35.79
N PRO A 466 0.80 18.01 -35.32
CA PRO A 466 0.76 18.37 -33.89
C PRO A 466 -0.17 17.47 -33.06
N TYR A 467 -0.93 16.57 -33.73
CA TYR A 467 -1.99 15.76 -33.10
C TYR A 467 -1.55 14.34 -32.76
N VAL A 468 -0.27 14.03 -32.78
CA VAL A 468 0.29 12.71 -32.44
C VAL A 468 0.16 12.43 -30.95
N GLY A 469 -0.15 11.19 -30.61
CA GLY A 469 -0.27 10.69 -29.24
C GLY A 469 -1.67 10.89 -28.64
N TRP A 470 -1.98 10.11 -27.61
CA TRP A 470 -3.19 10.26 -26.81
C TRP A 470 -3.09 11.45 -25.88
N ARG A 471 -4.13 12.25 -25.73
CA ARG A 471 -4.17 13.35 -24.76
C ARG A 471 -5.32 13.14 -23.80
N THR A 472 -5.01 12.86 -22.54
CA THR A 472 -6.02 12.78 -21.50
C THR A 472 -6.48 14.19 -21.12
N THR A 473 -7.77 14.39 -21.10
CA THR A 473 -8.44 15.63 -20.67
C THR A 473 -9.47 15.29 -19.59
N PRO A 474 -9.88 16.23 -18.73
CA PRO A 474 -10.89 15.96 -17.72
C PRO A 474 -12.17 15.33 -18.30
N GLN A 475 -12.54 15.70 -19.51
CA GLN A 475 -13.76 15.20 -20.18
C GLN A 475 -13.60 13.77 -20.71
N ASN A 476 -12.50 13.43 -21.38
CA ASN A 476 -12.32 12.09 -21.94
C ASN A 476 -11.82 11.07 -20.90
N ARG A 477 -11.22 11.53 -19.80
CA ARG A 477 -10.77 10.68 -18.71
C ARG A 477 -11.90 9.82 -18.12
N GLU A 478 -13.05 10.43 -17.89
CA GLU A 478 -14.22 9.71 -17.37
C GLU A 478 -14.71 8.64 -18.37
N ASN A 479 -14.70 8.95 -19.67
CA ASN A 479 -15.04 7.99 -20.72
C ASN A 479 -14.04 6.83 -20.80
N MET A 480 -12.73 7.11 -20.64
CA MET A 480 -11.71 6.05 -20.60
C MET A 480 -11.95 5.07 -19.44
N ILE A 481 -12.30 5.59 -18.26
CA ILE A 481 -12.60 4.77 -17.08
C ILE A 481 -13.88 3.94 -17.32
N ASP A 482 -14.90 4.50 -17.92
CA ASP A 482 -16.14 3.79 -18.22
C ASP A 482 -15.95 2.71 -19.31
N ASP A 483 -15.15 3.00 -20.33
CA ASP A 483 -14.75 1.99 -21.33
C ASP A 483 -13.96 0.86 -20.68
N TRP A 484 -12.98 1.18 -19.81
CA TRP A 484 -12.22 0.17 -19.06
C TRP A 484 -13.14 -0.74 -18.25
N ARG A 485 -14.05 -0.15 -17.46
CA ARG A 485 -15.05 -0.91 -16.70
C ARG A 485 -15.91 -1.82 -17.57
N ALA A 486 -16.34 -1.32 -18.74
CA ALA A 486 -17.19 -2.09 -19.66
C ALA A 486 -16.44 -3.28 -20.28
N TRP A 487 -15.15 -3.13 -20.59
CA TRP A 487 -14.33 -4.17 -21.19
C TRP A 487 -13.78 -5.18 -20.17
N CYS A 488 -13.56 -4.75 -18.92
CA CYS A 488 -13.08 -5.61 -17.84
C CYS A 488 -14.20 -6.32 -17.08
N ARG A 489 -15.48 -5.97 -17.31
CA ARG A 489 -16.59 -6.59 -16.59
C ARG A 489 -16.70 -8.07 -16.94
N PRO A 490 -16.65 -8.99 -15.95
CA PRO A 490 -16.93 -10.40 -16.19
C PRO A 490 -18.35 -10.60 -16.72
N ASP A 491 -18.53 -11.60 -17.56
CA ASP A 491 -19.87 -12.00 -18.00
C ASP A 491 -20.66 -12.52 -16.80
N PRO A 492 -21.86 -11.97 -16.51
CA PRO A 492 -22.68 -12.40 -15.38
C PRO A 492 -23.14 -13.86 -15.46
N ILE A 493 -23.14 -14.47 -16.66
CA ILE A 493 -23.57 -15.86 -16.87
C ILE A 493 -22.44 -16.85 -16.66
N SER A 494 -21.27 -16.60 -17.28
CA SER A 494 -20.12 -17.53 -17.21
C SER A 494 -19.27 -17.35 -15.95
N LYS A 495 -19.34 -16.19 -15.28
CA LYS A 495 -18.46 -15.75 -14.17
C LYS A 495 -16.95 -15.77 -14.48
N PHE A 496 -16.54 -16.26 -15.66
CA PHE A 496 -15.14 -16.53 -16.02
C PHE A 496 -14.66 -15.79 -17.27
N ASP A 497 -15.54 -15.18 -18.04
CA ASP A 497 -15.18 -14.54 -19.32
C ASP A 497 -15.30 -13.01 -19.23
N SER A 498 -14.29 -12.35 -18.63
CA SER A 498 -14.03 -10.95 -18.91
C SER A 498 -13.46 -10.81 -20.31
N LYS A 499 -13.79 -9.72 -21.00
CA LYS A 499 -13.18 -9.41 -22.28
C LYS A 499 -11.67 -9.14 -22.15
N MET A 500 -11.24 -8.60 -21.02
CA MET A 500 -9.84 -8.25 -20.75
C MET A 500 -9.20 -9.23 -19.77
N VAL A 501 -7.98 -9.65 -20.06
CA VAL A 501 -7.19 -10.51 -19.18
C VAL A 501 -5.93 -9.75 -18.75
N ILE A 502 -5.85 -9.43 -17.47
CA ILE A 502 -4.73 -8.69 -16.88
C ILE A 502 -3.74 -9.67 -16.27
N ARG A 503 -2.45 -9.41 -16.47
CA ARG A 503 -1.33 -10.25 -16.00
C ARG A 503 -0.47 -9.56 -14.94
N SER A 504 -0.41 -8.22 -14.94
CA SER A 504 0.39 -7.44 -13.98
C SER A 504 -0.25 -7.44 -12.59
N PRO A 505 0.45 -7.93 -11.55
CA PRO A 505 0.01 -7.77 -10.16
C PRO A 505 -0.07 -6.30 -9.73
N ASN A 506 0.82 -5.44 -10.27
CA ASN A 506 0.85 -4.03 -9.94
C ASN A 506 -0.36 -3.30 -10.50
N LEU A 507 -0.75 -3.58 -11.75
CA LEU A 507 -1.97 -3.00 -12.32
C LEU A 507 -3.22 -3.41 -11.53
N VAL A 508 -3.32 -4.68 -11.11
CA VAL A 508 -4.44 -5.13 -10.26
C VAL A 508 -4.45 -4.37 -8.93
N TRP A 509 -3.28 -4.12 -8.36
CA TRP A 509 -3.17 -3.30 -7.16
C TRP A 509 -3.63 -1.86 -7.40
N GLU A 510 -3.25 -1.22 -8.50
CA GLU A 510 -3.70 0.12 -8.88
C GLU A 510 -5.23 0.18 -9.08
N GLU A 511 -5.83 -0.84 -9.73
CA GLU A 511 -7.28 -0.97 -9.86
C GLU A 511 -7.99 -0.99 -8.52
N GLU A 512 -7.40 -1.64 -7.52
CA GLU A 512 -7.94 -1.72 -6.17
C GLU A 512 -7.81 -0.40 -5.40
N GLN A 513 -6.80 0.41 -5.71
CA GLN A 513 -6.59 1.73 -5.13
C GLN A 513 -7.40 2.84 -5.84
N PHE A 514 -8.11 2.50 -6.93
CA PHE A 514 -8.86 3.46 -7.72
C PHE A 514 -10.29 3.61 -7.18
N VAL A 515 -10.58 4.77 -6.58
CA VAL A 515 -11.79 5.00 -5.76
C VAL A 515 -12.50 6.29 -6.16
N TYR A 516 -13.74 6.45 -5.68
CA TYR A 516 -14.42 7.75 -5.70
C TYR A 516 -13.94 8.59 -4.52
N ASP A 517 -13.55 9.83 -4.77
CA ASP A 517 -13.28 10.81 -3.72
C ASP A 517 -14.59 11.36 -3.11
N LYS A 518 -14.45 12.23 -2.10
CA LYS A 518 -15.60 12.87 -1.42
C LYS A 518 -16.48 13.73 -2.35
N MET A 519 -15.96 14.12 -3.52
CA MET A 519 -16.66 14.92 -4.53
C MET A 519 -17.23 14.05 -5.65
N GLY A 520 -17.07 12.73 -5.58
CA GLY A 520 -17.53 11.77 -6.58
C GLY A 520 -16.61 11.64 -7.79
N LYS A 521 -15.40 12.20 -7.77
CA LYS A 521 -14.39 12.04 -8.81
C LYS A 521 -13.66 10.72 -8.64
N ARG A 522 -13.42 10.00 -9.73
CA ARG A 522 -12.66 8.75 -9.75
C ARG A 522 -11.16 9.04 -9.83
N GLN A 523 -10.40 8.58 -8.86
CA GLN A 523 -8.95 8.81 -8.79
C GLN A 523 -8.26 7.77 -7.88
N HIS A 524 -6.94 7.69 -7.96
CA HIS A 524 -6.17 6.89 -7.02
C HIS A 524 -6.25 7.50 -5.61
N ARG A 525 -6.04 6.69 -4.60
CA ARG A 525 -5.91 7.15 -3.21
C ARG A 525 -4.62 7.94 -3.02
N VAL A 526 -4.61 8.78 -2.00
CA VAL A 526 -3.39 9.44 -1.55
C VAL A 526 -2.35 8.38 -1.20
N GLY A 527 -1.16 8.48 -1.81
CA GLY A 527 -0.08 7.52 -1.63
C GLY A 527 -0.15 6.28 -2.53
N ALA A 528 -1.06 6.25 -3.50
CA ALA A 528 -1.11 5.24 -4.56
C ALA A 528 -0.93 5.90 -5.92
N ASN A 529 -0.50 5.11 -6.90
CA ASN A 529 -0.34 5.51 -8.29
C ASN A 529 -1.44 4.88 -9.15
N ASP A 530 -1.64 5.40 -10.37
CA ASP A 530 -2.54 4.85 -11.39
C ASP A 530 -1.87 4.79 -12.78
N ASP A 531 -0.53 4.76 -12.82
CA ASP A 531 0.28 4.88 -14.04
C ASP A 531 0.06 3.67 -14.99
N GLU A 532 0.12 2.43 -14.48
CA GLU A 532 -0.14 1.23 -15.30
C GLU A 532 -1.61 1.17 -15.73
N LEU A 533 -2.53 1.59 -14.88
CA LEU A 533 -3.95 1.63 -15.20
C LEU A 533 -4.23 2.63 -16.33
N PHE A 534 -3.61 3.81 -16.32
CA PHE A 534 -3.76 4.78 -17.41
C PHE A 534 -3.07 4.32 -18.69
N ALA A 535 -1.87 3.72 -18.61
CA ALA A 535 -1.22 3.10 -19.77
C ALA A 535 -2.11 2.03 -20.42
N ALA A 536 -2.78 1.19 -19.62
CA ALA A 536 -3.71 0.18 -20.07
C ALA A 536 -4.98 0.79 -20.71
N MET A 537 -5.55 1.82 -20.07
CA MET A 537 -6.68 2.56 -20.65
C MET A 537 -6.32 3.22 -21.98
N ILE A 538 -5.11 3.80 -22.12
CA ILE A 538 -4.63 4.36 -23.39
C ILE A 538 -4.54 3.25 -24.45
N ALA A 539 -3.95 2.09 -24.14
CA ALA A 539 -3.87 0.97 -25.06
C ALA A 539 -5.26 0.49 -25.51
N LEU A 540 -6.24 0.48 -24.61
CA LEU A 540 -7.64 0.16 -24.92
C LEU A 540 -8.27 1.21 -25.83
N GLN A 541 -8.07 2.50 -25.60
CA GLN A 541 -8.60 3.56 -26.46
C GLN A 541 -8.05 3.45 -27.89
N ILE A 542 -6.78 3.11 -28.04
CA ILE A 542 -6.17 2.86 -29.34
C ILE A 542 -6.79 1.61 -29.98
N HIS A 543 -7.01 0.55 -29.21
CA HIS A 543 -7.67 -0.66 -29.70
C HIS A 543 -9.07 -0.37 -30.26
N ILE A 544 -9.85 0.50 -29.58
CA ILE A 544 -11.21 0.86 -29.99
C ILE A 544 -11.20 1.73 -31.26
N ARG A 545 -10.25 2.66 -31.38
CA ARG A 545 -10.27 3.74 -32.39
C ARG A 545 -9.43 3.47 -33.64
N THR A 546 -8.53 2.49 -33.60
CA THR A 546 -7.68 2.19 -34.77
C THR A 546 -8.18 0.98 -35.56
N PRO A 547 -7.98 0.95 -36.89
CA PRO A 547 -8.42 -0.17 -37.69
C PRO A 547 -7.76 -1.47 -37.31
N ARG A 548 -8.52 -2.57 -37.30
CA ARG A 548 -7.97 -3.93 -37.17
C ARG A 548 -7.42 -4.40 -38.49
N THR A 549 -6.14 -4.66 -38.56
CA THR A 549 -5.51 -5.20 -39.76
C THR A 549 -5.75 -6.71 -39.81
N ARG A 550 -6.57 -7.18 -40.73
CA ARG A 550 -6.79 -8.62 -40.99
C ARG A 550 -5.57 -9.34 -41.62
N ARG A 551 -4.52 -8.60 -42.01
CA ARG A 551 -3.24 -9.14 -42.51
C ARG A 551 -2.14 -8.24 -41.95
N SER A 552 -1.12 -8.82 -41.35
CA SER A 552 0.12 -8.13 -41.03
C SER A 552 0.85 -7.77 -42.33
N VAL A 553 0.47 -6.66 -42.93
CA VAL A 553 1.31 -6.02 -43.93
C VAL A 553 2.21 -5.10 -43.14
N GLY A 554 3.26 -5.67 -42.53
CA GLY A 554 4.38 -4.86 -42.12
C GLY A 554 4.88 -4.05 -43.31
N PRO A 555 5.50 -2.86 -43.13
CA PRO A 555 6.23 -2.21 -44.21
C PRO A 555 7.09 -3.30 -44.86
N ARG A 556 7.21 -3.27 -46.19
CA ARG A 556 8.04 -4.21 -46.94
C ARG A 556 9.53 -4.01 -46.61
N ILE A 557 9.87 -4.22 -45.38
CA ILE A 557 11.24 -4.44 -44.90
C ILE A 557 11.41 -5.93 -45.06
N ARG A 558 12.36 -6.35 -45.87
CA ARG A 558 12.82 -7.73 -45.96
C ARG A 558 13.36 -8.15 -44.61
N SER A 559 12.48 -8.42 -43.63
CA SER A 559 12.86 -8.96 -42.35
C SER A 559 13.11 -10.45 -42.53
N ASN A 560 14.23 -10.93 -42.06
CA ASN A 560 14.47 -12.36 -41.86
C ASN A 560 13.46 -12.88 -40.85
N ARG A 561 12.31 -13.36 -41.39
CA ARG A 561 11.19 -13.92 -40.64
C ARG A 561 11.60 -15.14 -39.82
N ALA A 562 12.72 -15.77 -40.20
CA ALA A 562 13.28 -16.94 -39.53
C ALA A 562 13.83 -16.63 -38.11
N VAL A 563 14.52 -15.51 -37.91
CA VAL A 563 15.14 -15.18 -36.62
C VAL A 563 14.10 -14.88 -35.52
N ARG A 564 12.94 -14.27 -35.91
CA ARG A 564 11.85 -14.01 -34.95
C ARG A 564 11.14 -15.29 -34.51
N THR A 565 11.03 -16.25 -35.42
CA THR A 565 10.38 -17.54 -35.14
C THR A 565 11.34 -18.47 -34.37
N GLU A 566 12.63 -18.41 -34.66
CA GLU A 566 13.64 -19.20 -33.94
C GLU A 566 13.86 -18.73 -32.50
N ALA A 567 13.90 -17.43 -32.22
CA ALA A 567 13.98 -16.93 -30.85
C ALA A 567 12.76 -17.32 -30.01
N ALA A 568 11.55 -17.24 -30.58
CA ALA A 568 10.33 -17.66 -29.92
C ALA A 568 10.23 -19.20 -29.78
N LEU A 569 10.72 -19.95 -30.78
CA LEU A 569 10.71 -21.42 -30.76
C LEU A 569 11.87 -22.00 -29.91
N SER A 570 13.03 -21.36 -29.86
CA SER A 570 14.14 -21.82 -29.00
C SER A 570 13.79 -21.62 -27.51
N TYR A 571 12.94 -20.65 -27.19
CA TYR A 571 12.50 -20.44 -25.81
C TYR A 571 11.34 -21.36 -25.41
N ALA A 572 10.46 -21.72 -26.35
CA ALA A 572 9.42 -22.73 -26.13
C ALA A 572 9.98 -24.16 -26.01
N GLY A 573 11.17 -24.41 -26.54
CA GLY A 573 11.85 -25.72 -26.49
C GLY A 573 12.72 -25.95 -25.25
N SER A 574 12.93 -24.96 -24.37
CA SER A 574 13.78 -25.09 -23.19
C SER A 574 13.02 -25.26 -21.87
N VAL A 575 11.71 -25.31 -21.87
CA VAL A 575 10.89 -25.69 -20.71
C VAL A 575 10.45 -27.13 -20.91
N ASP A 576 11.37 -28.05 -20.60
CA ASP A 576 11.11 -29.48 -20.50
C ASP A 576 10.29 -29.72 -19.20
N TYR A 577 8.96 -29.76 -19.32
CA TYR A 577 8.14 -30.43 -18.34
C TYR A 577 8.21 -31.91 -18.65
N GLY A 578 9.08 -32.66 -17.94
CA GLY A 578 9.15 -34.08 -17.98
C GLY A 578 7.79 -34.74 -17.73
N ILE A 579 7.04 -34.96 -18.76
CA ILE A 579 5.98 -35.95 -18.87
C ILE A 579 6.37 -36.83 -20.04
N ASP A 580 6.90 -37.98 -19.68
CA ASP A 580 7.25 -39.06 -20.57
C ASP A 580 5.95 -39.65 -21.17
N PRO A 581 5.73 -39.63 -22.49
CA PRO A 581 4.56 -40.23 -23.11
C PRO A 581 4.83 -41.63 -23.63
N GLU A 582 5.46 -42.49 -22.84
CA GLU A 582 5.55 -43.91 -23.15
C GLU A 582 5.36 -44.74 -21.88
N GLU A 583 4.09 -45.07 -21.59
CA GLU A 583 3.65 -46.29 -20.92
C GLU A 583 2.11 -46.19 -20.80
N ASP A 584 1.44 -46.78 -21.81
CA ASP A 584 0.18 -47.52 -21.67
C ASP A 584 -0.45 -47.76 -23.07
N THR A 585 0.13 -48.69 -23.79
CA THR A 585 -0.60 -49.52 -24.75
C THR A 585 -0.11 -50.95 -24.55
N ASP A 586 -0.93 -51.71 -23.80
CA ASP A 586 -1.23 -53.12 -24.06
C ASP A 586 -1.86 -53.74 -22.81
N GLU A 587 -3.13 -53.99 -22.89
CA GLU A 587 -3.85 -55.12 -22.31
C GLU A 587 -5.33 -54.80 -22.20
N PHE A 588 -6.08 -55.17 -23.27
CA PHE A 588 -7.42 -55.77 -23.18
C PHE A 588 -7.79 -56.35 -24.53
N ALA A 589 -7.30 -57.55 -24.77
CA ALA A 589 -7.95 -58.49 -25.67
C ALA A 589 -7.92 -59.86 -24.99
N GLY A 590 -9.07 -60.28 -24.49
CA GLY A 590 -9.31 -61.56 -23.87
C GLY A 590 -10.70 -61.58 -23.26
#